data_0dbe0c1e9e364ed8abe1a523613ce759
#
_entry.id   0dbe0c1e9e364ed8abe1a523613ce759
#
_cell.length_a   1.000
_cell.length_b   1.000
_cell.length_c   1.000
_cell.angle_alpha   90.00
_cell.angle_beta   90.00
_cell.angle_gamma   90.00
#
_symmetry.space_group_name_H-M   'P 1'
#
loop_
_entity.id
_entity.type
_entity.pdbx_description
1 polymer ?
#
loop_
_entity_poly.entity_id
_entity_poly.type
_entity_poly.pdbx_seq_one_letter_code
_entity_poly.pdbx_strand_id
1 'polypeptide(L)'
;MPVTCGDMIVNVMNLPPFEAPVGVQIKRAFPGDRDKILRFIREHFHEGWALEAETALLQVPGTCFIAEEAGEILGFACYDVSALNFFGPTGVRQDARGRGIGRSLLLACLWAMRLKGYAYAVIGGGVLPQNRGRHVYSRW
;
A
#
# COMPACT_ATOMS: atom_id res chain seq x y z
N MET A 1 -17.87 22.12 -5.34
CA MET A 1 -17.16 21.61 -4.17
C MET A 1 -16.81 20.15 -4.37
N PRO A 2 -15.54 19.78 -4.27
CA PRO A 2 -15.20 18.39 -4.44
C PRO A 2 -15.83 17.54 -3.35
N VAL A 3 -16.30 16.36 -3.73
CA VAL A 3 -16.82 15.40 -2.78
C VAL A 3 -15.62 14.62 -2.26
N THR A 4 -15.43 14.62 -0.96
CA THR A 4 -14.40 13.81 -0.33
C THR A 4 -15.03 12.58 0.28
N CYS A 5 -14.33 11.47 0.21
CA CYS A 5 -14.66 10.32 1.03
C CYS A 5 -14.23 10.58 2.45
N GLY A 6 -15.04 10.18 3.40
CA GLY A 6 -14.58 10.06 4.77
C GLY A 6 -13.54 8.93 4.85
N ASP A 7 -12.80 8.93 5.94
CA ASP A 7 -11.86 7.85 6.21
C ASP A 7 -12.62 6.54 6.40
N MET A 8 -12.04 5.47 5.91
CA MET A 8 -12.59 4.13 6.07
C MET A 8 -11.88 3.42 7.21
N ILE A 9 -12.64 2.87 8.13
CA ILE A 9 -12.08 2.06 9.21
C ILE A 9 -12.21 0.59 8.85
N VAL A 10 -11.09 -0.12 8.91
CA VAL A 10 -11.02 -1.54 8.58
C VAL A 10 -10.71 -2.33 9.84
N ASN A 11 -11.52 -3.34 10.11
CA ASN A 11 -11.28 -4.26 11.21
C ASN A 11 -10.17 -5.25 10.80
N VAL A 12 -8.99 -5.12 11.41
CA VAL A 12 -7.86 -6.00 11.07
C VAL A 12 -7.87 -7.30 11.85
N MET A 13 -8.83 -7.49 12.75
CA MET A 13 -8.96 -8.74 13.48
C MET A 13 -9.69 -9.83 12.68
N ASN A 14 -10.29 -9.47 11.56
CA ASN A 14 -11.08 -10.36 10.72
C ASN A 14 -10.67 -10.23 9.26
N LEU A 15 -9.38 -10.46 8.98
CA LEU A 15 -8.84 -10.33 7.64
C LEU A 15 -8.96 -11.64 6.86
N PRO A 16 -9.19 -11.56 5.54
CA PRO A 16 -9.10 -12.74 4.70
C PRO A 16 -7.65 -13.25 4.64
N PRO A 17 -7.46 -14.52 4.22
CA PRO A 17 -6.12 -15.04 4.04
C PRO A 17 -5.33 -14.21 3.02
N PHE A 18 -4.02 -14.08 3.25
CA PHE A 18 -3.15 -13.41 2.30
C PHE A 18 -2.90 -14.31 1.10
N GLU A 19 -3.06 -13.73 -0.09
CA GLU A 19 -2.72 -14.39 -1.35
C GLU A 19 -2.06 -13.38 -2.26
N ALA A 20 -1.01 -13.81 -2.97
CA ALA A 20 -0.38 -13.03 -4.00
C ALA A 20 -0.76 -13.58 -5.37
N PRO A 21 -0.89 -12.74 -6.41
CA PRO A 21 -1.09 -13.23 -7.76
C PRO A 21 0.04 -14.14 -8.21
N VAL A 22 -0.26 -15.08 -9.09
CA VAL A 22 0.74 -16.01 -9.62
C VAL A 22 1.88 -15.23 -10.27
N GLY A 23 3.11 -15.59 -9.92
CA GLY A 23 4.30 -14.94 -10.45
C GLY A 23 4.69 -13.65 -9.77
N VAL A 24 3.88 -13.14 -8.86
CA VAL A 24 4.16 -11.90 -8.13
C VAL A 24 4.58 -12.22 -6.71
N GLN A 25 5.69 -11.63 -6.31
CA GLN A 25 6.17 -11.71 -4.93
C GLN A 25 5.79 -10.43 -4.19
N ILE A 26 5.12 -10.57 -3.06
CA ILE A 26 4.83 -9.44 -2.16
C ILE A 26 5.79 -9.58 -0.99
N LYS A 27 6.59 -8.54 -0.77
CA LYS A 27 7.57 -8.59 0.30
C LYS A 27 7.70 -7.24 1.00
N ARG A 28 8.12 -7.28 2.25
CA ARG A 28 8.50 -6.06 2.96
C ARG A 28 9.79 -5.53 2.32
N ALA A 29 9.83 -4.22 2.06
CA ALA A 29 11.00 -3.60 1.46
C ALA A 29 12.19 -3.65 2.43
N PHE A 30 13.36 -3.94 1.90
CA PHE A 30 14.61 -3.87 2.64
C PHE A 30 15.29 -2.52 2.43
N PRO A 31 16.19 -2.11 3.34
CA PRO A 31 16.94 -0.87 3.14
C PRO A 31 17.66 -0.80 1.78
N GLY A 32 18.14 -1.94 1.28
CA GLY A 32 18.80 -2.00 -0.03
C GLY A 32 17.89 -1.74 -1.21
N ASP A 33 16.58 -1.81 -1.02
CA ASP A 33 15.61 -1.54 -2.08
C ASP A 33 15.23 -0.06 -2.19
N ARG A 34 15.71 0.76 -1.27
CA ARG A 34 15.28 2.16 -1.13
C ARG A 34 15.36 2.95 -2.44
N ASP A 35 16.51 3.01 -3.06
CA ASP A 35 16.69 3.81 -4.27
C ASP A 35 15.81 3.31 -5.42
N LYS A 36 15.70 2.02 -5.56
CA LYS A 36 14.87 1.39 -6.58
C LYS A 36 13.39 1.72 -6.38
N ILE A 37 12.93 1.66 -5.13
CA ILE A 37 11.54 1.96 -4.78
C ILE A 37 11.22 3.44 -5.01
N LEU A 38 12.07 4.33 -4.53
CA LEU A 38 11.84 5.76 -4.68
C LEU A 38 11.85 6.19 -6.15
N ARG A 39 12.74 5.61 -6.95
CA ARG A 39 12.76 5.85 -8.38
C ARG A 39 11.46 5.39 -9.04
N PHE A 40 11.01 4.20 -8.69
CA PHE A 40 9.74 3.65 -9.19
C PHE A 40 8.57 4.59 -8.88
N ILE A 41 8.49 5.09 -7.65
CA ILE A 41 7.39 5.96 -7.23
C ILE A 41 7.44 7.30 -7.95
N ARG A 42 8.63 7.89 -8.11
CA ARG A 42 8.79 9.14 -8.85
C ARG A 42 8.42 8.99 -10.31
N GLU A 43 8.78 7.86 -10.91
CA GLU A 43 8.55 7.59 -12.32
C GLU A 43 7.08 7.33 -12.65
N HIS A 44 6.38 6.60 -11.78
CA HIS A 44 5.01 6.15 -12.06
C HIS A 44 3.94 6.94 -11.31
N PHE A 45 4.30 7.73 -10.32
CA PHE A 45 3.36 8.52 -9.52
C PHE A 45 3.86 9.95 -9.37
N HIS A 46 4.31 10.36 -8.19
CA HIS A 46 4.79 11.72 -7.98
C HIS A 46 5.75 11.79 -6.78
N GLU A 47 6.44 12.92 -6.69
CA GLU A 47 7.45 13.14 -5.66
C GLU A 47 6.89 13.10 -4.24
N GLY A 48 5.69 13.62 -4.03
CA GLY A 48 5.08 13.61 -2.70
C GLY A 48 4.96 12.21 -2.12
N TRP A 49 4.56 11.25 -2.94
CA TRP A 49 4.48 9.86 -2.50
C TRP A 49 5.85 9.24 -2.29
N ALA A 50 6.85 9.66 -3.05
CA ALA A 50 8.21 9.18 -2.83
C ALA A 50 8.74 9.64 -1.48
N LEU A 51 8.48 10.88 -1.09
CA LEU A 51 8.88 11.40 0.21
C LEU A 51 8.18 10.67 1.36
N GLU A 52 6.89 10.39 1.20
CA GLU A 52 6.16 9.62 2.19
C GLU A 52 6.68 8.19 2.31
N ALA A 53 6.95 7.55 1.18
CA ALA A 53 7.52 6.20 1.17
C ALA A 53 8.91 6.17 1.81
N GLU A 54 9.69 7.22 1.65
CA GLU A 54 10.99 7.31 2.32
C GLU A 54 10.83 7.25 3.83
N THR A 55 9.83 7.91 4.37
CA THR A 55 9.52 7.84 5.80
C THR A 55 9.24 6.39 6.23
N ALA A 56 8.47 5.67 5.44
CA ALA A 56 8.16 4.27 5.71
C ALA A 56 9.42 3.38 5.68
N LEU A 57 10.31 3.65 4.74
CA LEU A 57 11.54 2.88 4.57
C LEU A 57 12.54 3.12 5.70
N LEU A 58 12.42 4.24 6.40
CA LEU A 58 13.29 4.57 7.55
C LEU A 58 12.81 3.97 8.87
N GLN A 59 11.61 3.42 8.91
CA GLN A 59 11.12 2.73 10.11
C GLN A 59 11.86 1.41 10.31
N VAL A 60 11.85 0.90 11.55
CA VAL A 60 12.44 -0.40 11.87
C VAL A 60 11.42 -1.21 12.68
N PRO A 61 10.83 -2.25 12.10
CA PRO A 61 10.95 -2.67 10.70
C PRO A 61 10.31 -1.67 9.75
N GLY A 62 10.75 -1.67 8.49
CA GLY A 62 10.20 -0.78 7.49
C GLY A 62 8.71 -1.03 7.26
N THR A 63 7.95 0.03 7.06
CA THR A 63 6.50 -0.04 6.90
C THR A 63 6.06 0.09 5.44
N CYS A 64 6.84 -0.48 4.55
CA CYS A 64 6.57 -0.48 3.11
C CYS A 64 6.64 -1.90 2.57
N PHE A 65 5.63 -2.30 1.81
CA PHE A 65 5.63 -3.55 1.05
C PHE A 65 5.71 -3.23 -0.44
N ILE A 66 6.35 -4.11 -1.19
CA ILE A 66 6.45 -4.00 -2.63
C ILE A 66 5.99 -5.28 -3.30
N ALA A 67 5.49 -5.13 -4.52
CA ALA A 67 5.16 -6.24 -5.40
C ALA A 67 6.20 -6.30 -6.50
N GLU A 68 6.82 -7.46 -6.67
CA GLU A 68 7.84 -7.67 -7.69
C GLU A 68 7.47 -8.85 -8.58
N GLU A 69 7.83 -8.73 -9.86
CA GLU A 69 7.72 -9.81 -10.83
C GLU A 69 8.96 -9.76 -11.71
N ALA A 70 9.69 -10.88 -11.77
CA ALA A 70 10.91 -10.97 -12.58
C ALA A 70 11.91 -9.84 -12.29
N GLY A 71 12.02 -9.45 -11.03
CA GLY A 71 12.96 -8.41 -10.61
C GLY A 71 12.47 -6.98 -10.80
N GLU A 72 11.28 -6.79 -11.36
CA GLU A 72 10.71 -5.46 -11.56
C GLU A 72 9.66 -5.14 -10.50
N ILE A 73 9.65 -3.90 -10.02
CA ILE A 73 8.62 -3.45 -9.08
C ILE A 73 7.36 -3.13 -9.88
N LEU A 74 6.24 -3.71 -9.44
CA LEU A 74 4.92 -3.47 -10.03
C LEU A 74 4.05 -2.57 -9.18
N GLY A 75 4.34 -2.48 -7.88
CA GLY A 75 3.54 -1.67 -6.98
C GLY A 75 4.16 -1.59 -5.60
N PHE A 76 3.60 -0.71 -4.79
CA PHE A 76 4.05 -0.49 -3.41
C PHE A 76 2.86 -0.14 -2.52
N ALA A 77 3.03 -0.32 -1.23
CA ALA A 77 2.07 0.14 -0.23
C ALA A 77 2.79 0.39 1.09
N CYS A 78 2.39 1.45 1.75
CA CYS A 78 2.97 1.84 3.04
C CYS A 78 1.89 1.91 4.10
N TYR A 79 2.31 1.90 5.36
CA TYR A 79 1.43 2.17 6.50
C TYR A 79 2.23 2.89 7.58
N ASP A 80 1.54 3.52 8.53
CA ASP A 80 2.16 4.29 9.61
C ASP A 80 3.02 5.46 9.08
N VAL A 81 2.58 6.09 8.01
CA VAL A 81 3.29 7.24 7.43
C VAL A 81 2.60 8.55 7.82
N SER A 82 1.36 8.73 7.40
CA SER A 82 0.62 9.97 7.72
C SER A 82 0.28 10.04 9.21
N ALA A 83 -0.09 8.91 9.78
CA ALA A 83 -0.37 8.76 11.21
C ALA A 83 -0.29 7.27 11.53
N LEU A 84 -0.17 6.95 12.83
CA LEU A 84 -0.19 5.56 13.24
C LEU A 84 -1.51 4.92 12.84
N ASN A 85 -1.46 3.66 12.45
CA ASN A 85 -2.51 2.81 11.92
C ASN A 85 -3.23 3.32 10.67
N PHE A 86 -2.67 4.31 9.98
CA PHE A 86 -3.13 4.73 8.66
C PHE A 86 -2.45 3.93 7.56
N PHE A 87 -3.24 3.51 6.58
CA PHE A 87 -2.74 2.86 5.38
C PHE A 87 -2.55 3.88 4.26
N GLY A 88 -1.46 3.77 3.55
CA GLY A 88 -1.12 4.60 2.39
C GLY A 88 0.22 5.32 2.59
N PRO A 89 0.80 5.83 1.52
CA PRO A 89 0.34 5.77 0.14
C PRO A 89 0.47 4.37 -0.46
N THR A 90 -0.23 4.14 -1.56
CA THR A 90 -0.20 2.89 -2.30
C THR A 90 -0.41 3.14 -3.79
N GLY A 91 0.22 2.35 -4.62
CA GLY A 91 0.05 2.46 -6.05
C GLY A 91 0.54 1.23 -6.79
N VAL A 92 -0.13 0.94 -7.90
CA VAL A 92 0.24 -0.15 -8.80
C VAL A 92 0.50 0.45 -10.19
N ARG A 93 1.59 0.03 -10.80
CA ARG A 93 1.96 0.47 -12.15
C ARG A 93 0.77 0.24 -13.09
N GLN A 94 0.49 1.21 -13.96
CA GLN A 94 -0.72 1.21 -14.76
C GLN A 94 -0.91 -0.06 -15.58
N ASP A 95 0.16 -0.58 -16.17
CA ASP A 95 0.11 -1.78 -17.00
C ASP A 95 0.02 -3.09 -16.20
N ALA A 96 0.12 -3.01 -14.88
CA ALA A 96 0.01 -4.16 -13.99
C ALA A 96 -1.31 -4.19 -13.22
N ARG A 97 -2.21 -3.24 -13.47
CA ARG A 97 -3.50 -3.17 -12.80
C ARG A 97 -4.45 -4.27 -13.28
N GLY A 98 -5.45 -4.58 -12.45
CA GLY A 98 -6.44 -5.60 -12.78
C GLY A 98 -5.99 -7.02 -12.46
N ARG A 99 -4.85 -7.19 -11.80
CA ARG A 99 -4.31 -8.51 -11.45
C ARG A 99 -4.44 -8.85 -9.97
N GLY A 100 -5.01 -7.96 -9.17
CA GLY A 100 -5.12 -8.18 -7.73
C GLY A 100 -3.90 -7.76 -6.92
N ILE A 101 -2.94 -7.07 -7.53
CA ILE A 101 -1.70 -6.66 -6.86
C ILE A 101 -1.99 -5.65 -5.76
N GLY A 102 -2.84 -4.66 -6.04
CA GLY A 102 -3.21 -3.65 -5.04
C GLY A 102 -3.87 -4.26 -3.82
N ARG A 103 -4.74 -5.24 -4.03
CA ARG A 103 -5.40 -5.96 -2.94
C ARG A 103 -4.38 -6.74 -2.12
N SER A 104 -3.46 -7.42 -2.76
CA SER A 104 -2.42 -8.18 -2.06
C SER A 104 -1.51 -7.28 -1.25
N LEU A 105 -1.13 -6.12 -1.78
CA LEU A 105 -0.33 -5.13 -1.06
C LEU A 105 -1.08 -4.59 0.16
N LEU A 106 -2.36 -4.27 -0.01
CA LEU A 106 -3.19 -3.82 1.10
C LEU A 106 -3.27 -4.89 2.18
N LEU A 107 -3.53 -6.15 1.79
CA LEU A 107 -3.61 -7.24 2.76
C LEU A 107 -2.30 -7.46 3.50
N ALA A 108 -1.16 -7.38 2.80
CA ALA A 108 0.14 -7.50 3.44
C ALA A 108 0.32 -6.43 4.53
N CYS A 109 -0.05 -5.19 4.23
CA CYS A 109 0.01 -4.11 5.20
C CYS A 109 -0.94 -4.35 6.37
N LEU A 110 -2.17 -4.75 6.11
CA LEU A 110 -3.16 -4.97 7.17
C LEU A 110 -2.77 -6.13 8.08
N TRP A 111 -2.24 -7.22 7.53
CA TRP A 111 -1.70 -8.30 8.35
C TRP A 111 -0.51 -7.85 9.19
N ALA A 112 0.38 -7.03 8.63
CA ALA A 112 1.50 -6.48 9.39
C ALA A 112 1.02 -5.56 10.51
N MET A 113 -0.01 -4.77 10.25
CA MET A 113 -0.60 -3.89 11.27
C MET A 113 -1.24 -4.70 12.39
N ARG A 114 -1.94 -5.78 12.06
CA ARG A 114 -2.49 -6.70 13.05
C ARG A 114 -1.37 -7.30 13.92
N LEU A 115 -0.31 -7.77 13.29
CA LEU A 115 0.84 -8.35 14.02
C LEU A 115 1.54 -7.33 14.90
N LYS A 116 1.50 -6.05 14.53
CA LYS A 116 2.04 -4.96 15.33
C LYS A 116 1.15 -4.66 16.56
N GLY A 117 -0.10 -5.12 16.56
CA GLY A 117 -1.00 -4.96 17.69
C GLY A 117 -2.20 -4.06 17.44
N TYR A 118 -2.38 -3.58 16.22
CA TYR A 118 -3.56 -2.76 15.90
C TYR A 118 -4.81 -3.63 15.82
N ALA A 119 -5.93 -3.09 16.27
CA ALA A 119 -7.23 -3.73 16.13
C ALA A 119 -7.94 -3.24 14.88
N TYR A 120 -7.59 -2.07 14.39
CA TYR A 120 -8.18 -1.49 13.18
C TYR A 120 -7.14 -0.68 12.43
N ALA A 121 -7.40 -0.45 11.16
CA ALA A 121 -6.62 0.42 10.30
C ALA A 121 -7.52 1.49 9.72
N VAL A 122 -6.95 2.63 9.38
CA VAL A 122 -7.66 3.72 8.72
C VAL A 122 -7.13 3.86 7.31
N ILE A 123 -8.05 3.89 6.34
CA ILE A 123 -7.71 4.18 4.96
C ILE A 123 -8.26 5.56 4.66
N GLY A 124 -7.36 6.54 4.46
CA GLY A 124 -7.75 7.90 4.20
C GLY A 124 -8.54 8.03 2.92
N GLY A 125 -9.65 8.76 2.97
CA GLY A 125 -10.42 9.07 1.79
C GLY A 125 -9.72 10.15 0.98
N GLY A 126 -9.74 10.00 -0.32
CA GLY A 126 -9.25 11.01 -1.22
C GLY A 126 -10.37 11.87 -1.77
N VAL A 127 -10.00 12.83 -2.58
CA VAL A 127 -10.98 13.60 -3.34
C VAL A 127 -11.50 12.73 -4.49
N LEU A 128 -12.82 12.56 -4.53
CA LEU A 128 -13.46 11.92 -5.67
C LEU A 128 -13.43 12.91 -6.84
N PRO A 129 -13.50 12.52 -8.07
CA PRO A 129 -14.18 11.38 -8.65
C PRO A 129 -13.30 10.19 -9.02
N GLN A 130 -12.04 10.27 -8.81
CA GLN A 130 -11.13 9.24 -9.29
C GLN A 130 -11.05 8.08 -8.31
N ASN A 131 -12.10 7.37 -8.23
CA ASN A 131 -12.39 6.45 -7.16
C ASN A 131 -12.00 5.01 -7.42
N ARG A 132 -11.13 4.79 -8.36
CA ARG A 132 -10.82 3.42 -8.80
C ARG A 132 -10.23 2.54 -7.71
N GLY A 133 -9.51 3.16 -6.78
CA GLY A 133 -8.95 2.41 -5.65
C GLY A 133 -9.98 1.99 -4.60
N ARG A 134 -11.13 2.63 -4.61
CA ARG A 134 -12.15 2.39 -3.60
C ARG A 134 -12.76 0.99 -3.65
N HIS A 135 -12.88 0.45 -4.84
CA HIS A 135 -13.44 -0.89 -5.02
C HIS A 135 -12.57 -1.97 -4.39
N VAL A 136 -11.27 -1.72 -4.30
CA VAL A 136 -10.34 -2.66 -3.68
C VAL A 136 -10.63 -2.78 -2.19
N TYR A 137 -10.99 -1.67 -1.55
CA TYR A 137 -11.14 -1.60 -0.10
C TYR A 137 -12.51 -2.03 0.38
N SER A 138 -13.52 -1.97 -0.46
CA SER A 138 -14.91 -2.25 -0.08
C SER A 138 -15.32 -3.70 -0.29
N ARG A 139 -14.42 -4.53 -0.78
CA ARG A 139 -14.78 -5.87 -1.25
C ARG A 139 -14.43 -7.03 -0.34
N TRP A 140 -14.11 -6.76 0.91
CA TRP A 140 -13.99 -7.95 1.75
C TRP A 140 -14.83 -7.91 3.01
#